data_a95bd96fadd9eb74c0aee947308c394e
#
_entry.id   a95bd96fadd9eb74c0aee947308c394e
#
_cell.length_a   1.000
_cell.length_b   1.000
_cell.length_c   1.000
_cell.angle_alpha   90.00
_cell.angle_beta   90.00
_cell.angle_gamma   90.00
#
_symmetry.space_group_name_H-M   'P 1'
#
loop_
_entity.id
_entity.type
_entity.pdbx_description
1 polymer ?
#
loop_
_entity_poly.entity_id
_entity_poly.type
_entity_poly.pdbx_seq_one_letter_code
_entity_poly.pdbx_strand_id
1 'polypeptide(L)'
;MTDTLLSSVESHYKGNEFSFYAEDDMRLTRKLRINVGGRYTMYQVSGAVYHSLDPRISASYRLFSRTTLKVSYTGMSQFAHQLSNSYLNLPTDCWVPSTSRIRPMHSRQVAGGVYMELPWRLRLEVESYFRTTSRMLEYEAGGSLTLPAGNWEQVVRVGDGKSYGLETSLVYHDEQNLFQAGYTLSWSKQKFDDFYSGWYPSKFDNRHKLNFVYRRKFSHRMDVYAAWTYRSGDHATVPTQYVENPCLPGTSQLSDLEPMYGKPNNITLPAYHRLDVGINFRRTTKRGFERIWNVSIYNAYCRMNPFYTKIERQVDGSFRGKAIGLFPIIPSFSYTLNF
;
A
#
# COMPACT_ATOMS: atom_id res chain seq x y z
N MET A 1 8.36 -30.72 33.16
CA MET A 1 8.31 -30.17 31.79
C MET A 1 6.98 -30.61 31.22
N THR A 2 6.00 -29.75 31.30
CA THR A 2 4.67 -29.96 30.70
C THR A 2 4.68 -29.28 29.36
N ASP A 3 4.77 -30.08 28.31
CA ASP A 3 4.51 -29.62 26.94
C ASP A 3 3.07 -29.12 26.86
N THR A 4 2.90 -27.82 26.94
CA THR A 4 1.64 -27.18 26.61
C THR A 4 1.57 -27.18 25.07
N LEU A 5 0.95 -28.21 24.51
CA LEU A 5 0.54 -28.24 23.11
C LEU A 5 -0.29 -26.98 22.87
N LEU A 6 0.25 -26.03 22.10
CA LEU A 6 -0.49 -24.92 21.53
C LEU A 6 -1.57 -25.53 20.63
N SER A 7 -2.77 -25.75 21.17
CA SER A 7 -3.93 -26.09 20.36
C SER A 7 -4.24 -24.85 19.52
N SER A 8 -3.94 -24.89 18.24
CA SER A 8 -4.43 -23.91 17.27
C SER A 8 -5.96 -24.03 17.25
N VAL A 9 -6.65 -23.11 17.90
CA VAL A 9 -8.10 -23.00 17.76
C VAL A 9 -8.33 -22.41 16.36
N GLU A 10 -8.70 -23.27 15.44
CA GLU A 10 -9.06 -22.90 14.09
C GLU A 10 -10.43 -22.20 14.12
N SER A 11 -10.45 -20.90 13.89
CA SER A 11 -11.68 -20.10 13.84
C SER A 11 -12.17 -20.02 12.40
N HIS A 12 -13.32 -20.61 12.12
CA HIS A 12 -13.97 -20.54 10.82
C HIS A 12 -14.99 -19.38 10.80
N TYR A 13 -14.74 -18.39 9.96
CA TYR A 13 -15.69 -17.31 9.69
C TYR A 13 -16.34 -17.52 8.32
N LYS A 14 -17.67 -17.51 8.28
CA LYS A 14 -18.44 -17.59 7.03
C LYS A 14 -19.17 -16.27 6.82
N GLY A 15 -18.96 -15.67 5.65
CA GLY A 15 -19.67 -14.47 5.21
C GLY A 15 -20.19 -14.65 3.79
N ASN A 16 -21.41 -14.20 3.53
CA ASN A 16 -22.00 -14.15 2.20
C ASN A 16 -22.09 -12.70 1.74
N GLU A 17 -21.58 -12.40 0.55
CA GLU A 17 -21.66 -11.09 -0.06
C GLU A 17 -22.50 -11.13 -1.32
N PHE A 18 -23.55 -10.30 -1.37
CA PHE A 18 -24.42 -10.12 -2.54
C PHE A 18 -24.32 -8.67 -2.98
N SER A 19 -23.93 -8.44 -4.23
CA SER A 19 -23.74 -7.09 -4.76
C SER A 19 -24.50 -6.90 -6.06
N PHE A 20 -25.16 -5.75 -6.15
CA PHE A 20 -25.82 -5.25 -7.37
C PHE A 20 -25.20 -3.91 -7.73
N TYR A 21 -24.94 -3.68 -9.00
CA TYR A 21 -24.42 -2.39 -9.47
C TYR A 21 -25.16 -1.96 -10.72
N ALA A 22 -25.27 -0.65 -10.88
CA ALA A 22 -25.75 0.00 -12.09
C ALA A 22 -24.87 1.20 -12.39
N GLU A 23 -24.59 1.44 -13.65
CA GLU A 23 -23.74 2.54 -14.10
C GLU A 23 -24.23 3.02 -15.46
N ASP A 24 -24.23 4.35 -15.64
CA ASP A 24 -24.57 5.01 -16.90
C ASP A 24 -23.49 6.03 -17.27
N ASP A 25 -23.07 5.97 -18.54
CA ASP A 25 -22.02 6.82 -19.10
C ASP A 25 -22.62 7.70 -20.19
N MET A 26 -22.93 8.92 -19.81
CA MET A 26 -23.66 9.90 -20.59
C MET A 26 -22.74 10.92 -21.25
N ARG A 27 -22.86 11.09 -22.56
CA ARG A 27 -22.25 12.21 -23.26
C ARG A 27 -23.30 13.34 -23.38
N LEU A 28 -23.30 14.25 -22.42
CA LEU A 28 -24.27 15.34 -22.37
C LEU A 28 -24.05 16.39 -23.46
N THR A 29 -22.77 16.63 -23.80
CA THR A 29 -22.40 17.52 -24.91
C THR A 29 -21.16 16.98 -25.65
N ARG A 30 -20.74 17.65 -26.72
CA ARG A 30 -19.47 17.32 -27.39
C ARG A 30 -18.24 17.47 -26.49
N LYS A 31 -18.36 18.25 -25.40
CA LYS A 31 -17.26 18.54 -24.46
C LYS A 31 -17.43 17.90 -23.08
N LEU A 32 -18.66 17.55 -22.69
CA LEU A 32 -18.99 17.07 -21.34
C LEU A 32 -19.46 15.61 -21.40
N ARG A 33 -18.77 14.78 -20.67
CA ARG A 33 -19.13 13.38 -20.39
C ARG A 33 -19.26 13.20 -18.88
N ILE A 34 -20.33 12.57 -18.44
CA ILE A 34 -20.61 12.26 -17.03
C ILE A 34 -20.85 10.77 -16.93
N ASN A 35 -20.24 10.16 -15.94
CA ASN A 35 -20.51 8.80 -15.54
C ASN A 35 -21.09 8.81 -14.12
N VAL A 36 -22.22 8.13 -13.94
CA VAL A 36 -22.92 8.01 -12.66
C VAL A 36 -23.22 6.54 -12.44
N GLY A 37 -22.81 6.03 -11.32
CA GLY A 37 -23.07 4.65 -10.94
C GLY A 37 -23.22 4.49 -9.43
N GLY A 38 -23.68 3.33 -9.04
CA GLY A 38 -23.78 2.93 -7.66
C GLY A 38 -23.73 1.42 -7.51
N ARG A 39 -23.13 0.98 -6.41
CA ARG A 39 -23.12 -0.41 -6.02
C ARG A 39 -23.82 -0.54 -4.68
N TYR A 40 -24.83 -1.39 -4.63
CA TYR A 40 -25.43 -1.83 -3.37
C TYR A 40 -24.87 -3.18 -3.00
N THR A 41 -24.42 -3.32 -1.77
CA THR A 41 -23.90 -4.59 -1.25
C THR A 41 -24.61 -4.95 0.05
N MET A 42 -25.07 -6.20 0.12
CA MET A 42 -25.53 -6.84 1.34
C MET A 42 -24.49 -7.89 1.76
N TYR A 43 -23.98 -7.74 2.97
CA TYR A 43 -22.99 -8.66 3.54
C TYR A 43 -23.57 -9.30 4.81
N GLN A 44 -23.69 -10.61 4.80
CA GLN A 44 -24.27 -11.41 5.88
C GLN A 44 -23.18 -12.22 6.58
N VAL A 45 -23.10 -12.07 7.89
CA VAL A 45 -22.25 -12.88 8.77
C VAL A 45 -23.10 -13.43 9.92
N SER A 46 -22.53 -14.35 10.70
CA SER A 46 -23.19 -14.82 11.91
C SER A 46 -23.49 -13.66 12.86
N GLY A 47 -24.75 -13.44 13.18
CA GLY A 47 -25.20 -12.40 14.11
C GLY A 47 -25.33 -10.99 13.54
N ALA A 48 -25.07 -10.74 12.24
CA ALA A 48 -25.25 -9.42 11.63
C ALA A 48 -25.48 -9.47 10.11
N VAL A 49 -26.21 -8.46 9.63
CA VAL A 49 -26.32 -8.15 8.19
C VAL A 49 -25.95 -6.69 7.99
N TYR A 50 -25.03 -6.43 7.09
CA TYR A 50 -24.57 -5.08 6.74
C TYR A 50 -25.03 -4.71 5.34
N HIS A 51 -25.44 -3.46 5.18
CA HIS A 51 -25.82 -2.87 3.91
C HIS A 51 -24.90 -1.71 3.58
N SER A 52 -24.44 -1.61 2.36
CA SER A 52 -23.70 -0.46 1.86
C SER A 52 -24.26 0.01 0.53
N LEU A 53 -24.20 1.33 0.33
CA LEU A 53 -24.43 1.97 -0.96
C LEU A 53 -23.19 2.77 -1.30
N ASP A 54 -22.51 2.36 -2.36
CA ASP A 54 -21.22 2.88 -2.79
C ASP A 54 -21.41 3.67 -4.11
N PRO A 55 -21.66 5.01 -4.05
CA PRO A 55 -21.84 5.85 -5.23
C PRO A 55 -20.52 6.09 -5.93
N ARG A 56 -20.59 6.23 -7.25
CA ARG A 56 -19.48 6.62 -8.13
C ARG A 56 -19.98 7.65 -9.12
N ILE A 57 -19.39 8.82 -9.08
CA ILE A 57 -19.76 9.93 -9.96
C ILE A 57 -18.48 10.50 -10.53
N SER A 58 -18.38 10.63 -11.84
CA SER A 58 -17.26 11.30 -12.46
C SER A 58 -17.75 12.19 -13.62
N ALA A 59 -17.03 13.28 -13.83
CA ALA A 59 -17.27 14.17 -14.94
C ALA A 59 -15.95 14.48 -15.64
N SER A 60 -15.96 14.49 -16.96
CA SER A 60 -14.85 14.94 -17.78
C SER A 60 -15.30 16.05 -18.72
N TYR A 61 -14.57 17.16 -18.68
CA TYR A 61 -14.85 18.34 -19.52
C TYR A 61 -13.65 18.68 -20.38
N ARG A 62 -13.85 18.68 -21.70
CA ARG A 62 -12.84 19.10 -22.67
C ARG A 62 -12.78 20.63 -22.69
N LEU A 63 -11.81 21.20 -21.96
CA LEU A 63 -11.62 22.64 -21.89
C LEU A 63 -11.11 23.21 -23.21
N PHE A 64 -10.05 22.60 -23.74
CA PHE A 64 -9.45 22.91 -25.06
C PHE A 64 -9.29 21.64 -25.88
N SER A 65 -8.84 21.77 -27.14
CA SER A 65 -8.64 20.61 -28.03
C SER A 65 -7.71 19.54 -27.45
N ARG A 66 -6.76 19.96 -26.63
CA ARG A 66 -5.71 19.09 -26.03
C ARG A 66 -5.73 19.08 -24.50
N THR A 67 -6.76 19.64 -23.86
CA THR A 67 -6.84 19.74 -22.41
C THR A 67 -8.20 19.27 -21.92
N THR A 68 -8.19 18.30 -21.01
CA THR A 68 -9.40 17.75 -20.37
C THR A 68 -9.28 17.90 -18.86
N LEU A 69 -10.34 18.39 -18.23
CA LEU A 69 -10.51 18.40 -16.78
C LEU A 69 -11.33 17.18 -16.40
N LYS A 70 -10.97 16.53 -15.30
CA LYS A 70 -11.76 15.45 -14.73
C LYS A 70 -11.96 15.69 -13.23
N VAL A 71 -13.11 15.30 -12.72
CA VAL A 71 -13.44 15.30 -11.31
C VAL A 71 -14.21 14.04 -11.00
N SER A 72 -14.01 13.47 -9.83
CA SER A 72 -14.70 12.26 -9.40
C SER A 72 -14.98 12.28 -7.90
N TYR A 73 -16.09 11.64 -7.53
CA TYR A 73 -16.42 11.24 -6.18
C TYR A 73 -16.67 9.73 -6.14
N THR A 74 -16.12 9.06 -5.14
CA THR A 74 -16.29 7.61 -4.97
C THR A 74 -16.51 7.28 -3.50
N GLY A 75 -17.58 6.56 -3.20
CA GLY A 75 -17.79 5.84 -1.95
C GLY A 75 -17.42 4.36 -2.13
N MET A 76 -16.79 3.77 -1.12
CA MET A 76 -16.39 2.35 -1.15
C MET A 76 -16.52 1.74 0.23
N SER A 77 -17.07 0.53 0.28
CA SER A 77 -17.15 -0.28 1.49
C SER A 77 -16.32 -1.56 1.33
N GLN A 78 -15.69 -2.01 2.40
CA GLN A 78 -14.86 -3.21 2.41
C GLN A 78 -15.24 -4.07 3.62
N PHE A 79 -15.52 -5.35 3.35
CA PHE A 79 -16.02 -6.32 4.33
C PHE A 79 -14.94 -7.28 4.85
N ALA A 80 -13.73 -7.17 4.32
CA ALA A 80 -12.55 -7.85 4.83
C ALA A 80 -11.49 -6.81 5.20
N HIS A 81 -10.85 -6.99 6.33
CA HIS A 81 -9.84 -6.07 6.85
C HIS A 81 -8.48 -6.73 6.81
N GLN A 82 -7.48 -6.01 6.33
CA GLN A 82 -6.09 -6.40 6.51
C GLN A 82 -5.62 -5.91 7.88
N LEU A 83 -5.26 -6.83 8.74
CA LEU A 83 -4.65 -6.52 10.02
C LEU A 83 -3.16 -6.34 9.81
N SER A 84 -2.67 -5.14 10.11
CA SER A 84 -1.26 -4.83 10.12
C SER A 84 -0.83 -4.42 11.53
N ASN A 85 0.45 -4.61 11.84
CA ASN A 85 1.00 -4.20 13.11
C ASN A 85 2.02 -3.08 12.91
N SER A 86 1.71 -1.89 13.40
CA SER A 86 2.61 -0.73 13.34
C SER A 86 3.84 -0.86 14.25
N TYR A 87 3.79 -1.75 15.24
CA TYR A 87 4.88 -1.99 16.18
C TYR A 87 5.85 -3.08 15.73
N LEU A 88 5.44 -3.93 14.78
CA LEU A 88 6.25 -5.00 14.21
C LEU A 88 6.28 -4.86 12.70
N ASN A 89 7.47 -4.63 12.15
CA ASN A 89 7.66 -4.54 10.70
C ASN A 89 7.85 -5.92 10.05
N LEU A 90 7.06 -6.92 10.47
CA LEU A 90 7.09 -8.23 9.85
C LEU A 90 5.99 -8.35 8.78
N PRO A 91 6.21 -9.09 7.69
CA PRO A 91 5.23 -9.29 6.63
C PRO A 91 4.19 -10.36 7.03
N THR A 92 3.60 -10.21 8.21
CA THR A 92 2.64 -11.15 8.80
C THR A 92 1.23 -10.58 8.79
N ASP A 93 0.93 -9.73 7.82
CA ASP A 93 -0.41 -9.19 7.65
C ASP A 93 -1.39 -10.34 7.35
N CYS A 94 -2.49 -10.40 8.09
CA CYS A 94 -3.55 -11.37 7.84
C CYS A 94 -4.86 -10.66 7.46
N TRP A 95 -5.71 -11.36 6.72
CA TRP A 95 -7.03 -10.88 6.36
C TRP A 95 -8.08 -11.47 7.29
N VAL A 96 -8.93 -10.61 7.84
CA VAL A 96 -10.05 -10.98 8.70
C VAL A 96 -11.35 -10.41 8.14
N PRO A 97 -12.47 -11.13 8.23
CA PRO A 97 -13.76 -10.61 7.77
C PRO A 97 -14.34 -9.60 8.75
N SER A 98 -15.29 -8.79 8.29
CA SER A 98 -16.21 -8.10 9.18
C SER A 98 -17.07 -9.11 9.93
N THR A 99 -17.38 -8.81 11.20
CA THR A 99 -18.18 -9.69 12.08
C THR A 99 -19.33 -8.88 12.70
N SER A 100 -20.10 -9.46 13.60
CA SER A 100 -21.14 -8.73 14.32
C SER A 100 -20.60 -7.61 15.21
N ARG A 101 -19.33 -7.69 15.62
CA ARG A 101 -18.63 -6.67 16.44
C ARG A 101 -17.81 -5.70 15.59
N ILE A 102 -17.16 -6.22 14.55
CA ILE A 102 -16.29 -5.44 13.67
C ILE A 102 -17.06 -5.07 12.40
N ARG A 103 -17.50 -3.82 12.33
CA ARG A 103 -18.26 -3.30 11.20
C ARG A 103 -17.39 -3.11 9.96
N PRO A 104 -17.95 -3.18 8.75
CA PRO A 104 -17.24 -2.93 7.50
C PRO A 104 -16.56 -1.55 7.49
N MET A 105 -15.36 -1.50 6.91
CA MET A 105 -14.64 -0.26 6.64
C MET A 105 -15.34 0.51 5.53
N HIS A 106 -15.34 1.84 5.63
CA HIS A 106 -15.92 2.72 4.61
C HIS A 106 -14.95 3.84 4.23
N SER A 107 -14.82 4.09 2.93
CA SER A 107 -13.95 5.13 2.39
C SER A 107 -14.73 6.06 1.46
N ARG A 108 -14.40 7.36 1.49
CA ARG A 108 -14.90 8.39 0.58
C ARG A 108 -13.73 9.13 -0.02
N GLN A 109 -13.75 9.32 -1.33
CA GLN A 109 -12.70 10.01 -2.05
C GLN A 109 -13.28 11.02 -3.01
N VAL A 110 -12.68 12.21 -3.02
CA VAL A 110 -12.82 13.21 -4.09
C VAL A 110 -11.48 13.29 -4.78
N ALA A 111 -11.48 13.31 -6.11
CA ALA A 111 -10.29 13.54 -6.91
C ALA A 111 -10.60 14.48 -8.07
N GLY A 112 -9.60 15.23 -8.49
CA GLY A 112 -9.70 16.11 -9.64
C GLY A 112 -8.36 16.31 -10.31
N GLY A 113 -8.36 16.45 -11.63
CA GLY A 113 -7.12 16.55 -12.38
C GLY A 113 -7.26 17.20 -13.75
N VAL A 114 -6.10 17.56 -14.28
CA VAL A 114 -5.90 18.14 -15.60
C VAL A 114 -5.07 17.20 -16.44
N TYR A 115 -5.54 16.89 -17.63
CA TYR A 115 -4.92 16.01 -18.61
C TYR A 115 -4.61 16.81 -19.86
N MET A 116 -3.36 16.87 -20.26
CA MET A 116 -2.88 17.70 -21.35
C MET A 116 -2.07 16.89 -22.33
N GLU A 117 -2.42 17.00 -23.60
CA GLU A 117 -1.57 16.57 -24.71
C GLU A 117 -0.71 17.77 -25.13
N LEU A 118 0.57 17.71 -24.78
CA LEU A 118 1.54 18.76 -25.09
C LEU A 118 2.16 18.54 -26.49
N PRO A 119 2.83 19.54 -27.07
CA PRO A 119 3.68 19.36 -28.24
C PRO A 119 4.72 18.24 -28.02
N TRP A 120 5.35 17.78 -29.10
CA TRP A 120 6.41 16.74 -29.05
C TRP A 120 5.98 15.40 -28.50
N ARG A 121 4.71 15.01 -28.68
CA ARG A 121 4.17 13.69 -28.22
C ARG A 121 4.24 13.48 -26.70
N LEU A 122 4.23 14.59 -25.95
CA LEU A 122 4.18 14.55 -24.50
C LEU A 122 2.74 14.55 -24.01
N ARG A 123 2.46 13.73 -23.00
CA ARG A 123 1.23 13.75 -22.23
C ARG A 123 1.56 14.08 -20.78
N LEU A 124 0.92 15.11 -20.26
CA LEU A 124 1.03 15.52 -18.86
C LEU A 124 -0.31 15.34 -18.17
N GLU A 125 -0.28 14.68 -17.03
CA GLU A 125 -1.42 14.47 -16.13
C GLU A 125 -1.05 14.99 -14.76
N VAL A 126 -1.92 15.80 -14.18
CA VAL A 126 -1.77 16.32 -12.80
C VAL A 126 -3.08 16.09 -12.09
N GLU A 127 -3.06 15.31 -11.04
CA GLU A 127 -4.24 14.94 -10.25
C GLU A 127 -4.03 15.27 -8.77
N SER A 128 -5.08 15.64 -8.10
CA SER A 128 -5.13 15.85 -6.65
C SER A 128 -6.29 15.05 -6.08
N TYR A 129 -6.11 14.48 -4.90
CA TYR A 129 -7.15 13.71 -4.23
C TYR A 129 -7.20 13.98 -2.73
N PHE A 130 -8.38 13.77 -2.17
CA PHE A 130 -8.61 13.72 -0.73
C PHE A 130 -9.48 12.51 -0.42
N ARG A 131 -9.01 11.65 0.50
CA ARG A 131 -9.71 10.45 0.96
C ARG A 131 -9.85 10.46 2.47
N THR A 132 -11.02 10.08 2.94
CA THR A 132 -11.26 9.69 4.34
C THR A 132 -11.63 8.23 4.40
N THR A 133 -11.17 7.55 5.42
CA THR A 133 -11.49 6.14 5.68
C THR A 133 -11.92 6.00 7.12
N SER A 134 -13.04 5.36 7.38
CA SER A 134 -13.56 5.11 8.72
C SER A 134 -13.56 3.61 9.02
N ARG A 135 -13.42 3.28 10.30
CA ARG A 135 -13.39 1.89 10.80
C ARG A 135 -12.21 1.08 10.25
N MET A 136 -11.04 1.69 10.19
CA MET A 136 -9.78 0.99 10.00
C MET A 136 -9.50 0.13 11.23
N LEU A 137 -8.80 -0.98 11.04
CA LEU A 137 -8.38 -1.85 12.13
C LEU A 137 -6.86 -1.83 12.28
N GLU A 138 -6.42 -1.87 13.53
CA GLU A 138 -5.01 -2.05 13.89
C GLU A 138 -4.91 -2.90 15.16
N TYR A 139 -3.83 -3.68 15.29
CA TYR A 139 -3.53 -4.41 16.50
C TYR A 139 -3.20 -3.46 17.65
N GLU A 140 -3.62 -3.83 18.86
CA GLU A 140 -3.19 -3.17 20.07
C GLU A 140 -1.66 -3.23 20.24
N ALA A 141 -1.10 -2.16 20.81
CA ALA A 141 0.33 -2.06 21.08
C ALA A 141 0.80 -3.23 21.96
N GLY A 142 1.85 -3.92 21.53
CA GLY A 142 2.39 -5.08 22.22
C GLY A 142 1.60 -6.38 22.02
N GLY A 143 0.53 -6.36 21.23
CA GLY A 143 -0.21 -7.57 20.86
C GLY A 143 0.71 -8.60 20.17
N SER A 144 0.61 -9.87 20.60
CA SER A 144 1.38 -10.97 20.03
C SER A 144 1.02 -11.16 18.56
N LEU A 145 2.02 -11.45 17.73
CA LEU A 145 1.84 -11.89 16.33
C LEU A 145 1.09 -13.22 16.21
N THR A 146 1.13 -14.04 17.25
CA THR A 146 0.29 -15.20 17.37
C THR A 146 -1.08 -14.72 17.82
N LEU A 147 -2.08 -14.83 16.95
CA LEU A 147 -3.48 -14.62 17.31
C LEU A 147 -3.74 -15.34 18.63
N PRO A 148 -4.25 -14.65 19.69
CA PRO A 148 -4.65 -15.36 20.89
C PRO A 148 -5.65 -16.43 20.46
N ALA A 149 -5.44 -17.65 20.92
CA ALA A 149 -6.36 -18.76 20.66
C ALA A 149 -7.78 -18.29 21.00
N GLY A 150 -8.58 -18.00 19.98
CA GLY A 150 -10.03 -17.85 20.11
C GLY A 150 -10.66 -16.50 19.83
N ASN A 151 -10.03 -15.34 19.98
CA ASN A 151 -10.78 -14.07 19.76
C ASN A 151 -9.89 -12.86 19.36
N TRP A 152 -9.53 -12.82 18.08
CA TRP A 152 -8.76 -11.70 17.49
C TRP A 152 -9.47 -10.34 17.62
N GLU A 153 -10.80 -10.32 17.74
CA GLU A 153 -11.60 -9.10 17.87
C GLU A 153 -11.29 -8.29 19.14
N GLN A 154 -10.73 -8.96 20.18
CA GLN A 154 -10.40 -8.30 21.43
C GLN A 154 -9.06 -7.54 21.40
N VAL A 155 -8.18 -7.92 20.47
CA VAL A 155 -6.83 -7.37 20.35
C VAL A 155 -6.70 -6.35 19.23
N VAL A 156 -7.82 -5.97 18.61
CA VAL A 156 -7.85 -4.94 17.57
C VAL A 156 -8.59 -3.71 18.05
N ARG A 157 -8.17 -2.57 17.54
CA ARG A 157 -8.79 -1.27 17.77
C ARG A 157 -9.31 -0.71 16.46
N VAL A 158 -10.36 0.09 16.56
CA VAL A 158 -11.04 0.73 15.44
C VAL A 158 -10.64 2.19 15.37
N GLY A 159 -10.24 2.65 14.20
CA GLY A 159 -9.79 4.02 13.99
C GLY A 159 -10.19 4.58 12.64
N ASP A 160 -9.72 5.78 12.38
CA ASP A 160 -9.99 6.53 11.17
C ASP A 160 -8.71 6.89 10.43
N GLY A 161 -8.82 7.03 9.11
CA GLY A 161 -7.73 7.42 8.21
C GLY A 161 -8.10 8.61 7.34
N LYS A 162 -7.08 9.37 6.95
CA LYS A 162 -7.17 10.38 5.90
C LYS A 162 -5.92 10.39 5.05
N SER A 163 -6.12 10.49 3.73
CA SER A 163 -5.03 10.58 2.78
C SER A 163 -5.33 11.65 1.75
N TYR A 164 -4.33 12.41 1.37
CA TYR A 164 -4.44 13.44 0.33
C TYR A 164 -3.10 13.61 -0.36
N GLY A 165 -3.13 14.07 -1.59
CA GLY A 165 -1.89 14.24 -2.34
C GLY A 165 -2.09 14.86 -3.71
N LEU A 166 -0.94 15.08 -4.35
CA LEU A 166 -0.78 15.53 -5.73
C LEU A 166 0.03 14.46 -6.48
N GLU A 167 -0.48 14.03 -7.62
CA GLU A 167 0.15 13.07 -8.50
C GLU A 167 0.41 13.72 -9.85
N THR A 168 1.59 13.55 -10.38
CA THR A 168 1.98 14.07 -11.70
C THR A 168 2.56 12.94 -12.52
N SER A 169 2.10 12.79 -13.75
CA SER A 169 2.60 11.82 -14.72
C SER A 169 2.97 12.55 -16.01
N LEU A 170 4.18 12.30 -16.50
CA LEU A 170 4.67 12.80 -17.77
C LEU A 170 5.06 11.59 -18.64
N VAL A 171 4.44 11.46 -19.80
CA VAL A 171 4.70 10.36 -20.73
C VAL A 171 5.11 10.94 -22.09
N TYR A 172 6.24 10.48 -22.59
CA TYR A 172 6.68 10.66 -23.98
C TYR A 172 6.68 9.31 -24.68
N HIS A 173 6.12 9.25 -25.85
CA HIS A 173 6.08 8.02 -26.63
C HIS A 173 6.22 8.30 -28.11
N ASP A 174 7.23 7.69 -28.74
CA ASP A 174 7.38 7.60 -30.18
C ASP A 174 7.52 6.12 -30.62
N GLU A 175 7.86 5.85 -31.88
CA GLU A 175 8.00 4.50 -32.41
C GLU A 175 9.13 3.68 -31.74
N GLN A 176 10.18 4.36 -31.30
CA GLN A 176 11.39 3.75 -30.74
C GLN A 176 11.50 3.93 -29.22
N ASN A 177 10.98 5.03 -28.68
CA ASN A 177 11.22 5.41 -27.30
C ASN A 177 9.90 5.52 -26.53
N LEU A 178 9.92 5.04 -25.29
CA LEU A 178 8.94 5.31 -24.26
C LEU A 178 9.68 5.88 -23.06
N PHE A 179 9.35 7.08 -22.65
CA PHE A 179 9.79 7.65 -21.38
C PHE A 179 8.56 7.98 -20.53
N GLN A 180 8.58 7.55 -19.29
CA GLN A 180 7.54 7.85 -18.32
C GLN A 180 8.18 8.33 -17.01
N ALA A 181 7.74 9.46 -16.52
CA ALA A 181 8.10 10.01 -15.21
C ALA A 181 6.84 10.22 -14.39
N GLY A 182 6.84 9.68 -13.17
CA GLY A 182 5.77 9.86 -12.21
C GLY A 182 6.31 10.48 -10.93
N TYR A 183 5.59 11.45 -10.38
CA TYR A 183 5.87 12.02 -9.06
C TYR A 183 4.59 12.09 -8.25
N THR A 184 4.66 11.59 -7.02
CA THR A 184 3.58 11.69 -6.03
C THR A 184 4.08 12.40 -4.78
N LEU A 185 3.36 13.44 -4.39
CA LEU A 185 3.47 14.10 -3.10
C LEU A 185 2.22 13.76 -2.30
N SER A 186 2.35 13.00 -1.22
CA SER A 186 1.19 12.51 -0.49
C SER A 186 1.37 12.52 1.03
N TRP A 187 0.24 12.59 1.72
CA TRP A 187 0.11 12.47 3.17
C TRP A 187 -0.90 11.40 3.48
N SER A 188 -0.54 10.45 4.32
CA SER A 188 -1.42 9.43 4.85
C SER A 188 -1.34 9.42 6.37
N LYS A 189 -2.44 9.72 7.03
CA LYS A 189 -2.53 9.84 8.49
C LYS A 189 -3.63 8.93 9.01
N GLN A 190 -3.45 8.45 10.21
CA GLN A 190 -4.44 7.64 10.92
C GLN A 190 -4.61 8.13 12.35
N LYS A 191 -5.74 7.76 12.97
CA LYS A 191 -6.11 8.13 14.32
C LYS A 191 -6.82 6.94 14.98
N PHE A 192 -6.25 6.46 16.07
CA PHE A 192 -6.82 5.43 16.94
C PHE A 192 -6.78 5.97 18.35
N ASP A 193 -7.92 6.43 18.86
CA ASP A 193 -8.00 7.13 20.15
C ASP A 193 -7.54 6.27 21.32
N ASP A 194 -7.61 4.95 21.22
CA ASP A 194 -7.11 3.99 22.20
C ASP A 194 -5.57 3.99 22.31
N PHE A 195 -4.84 4.40 21.26
CA PHE A 195 -3.38 4.43 21.27
C PHE A 195 -2.82 5.82 21.47
N TYR A 196 -3.42 6.79 20.79
CA TYR A 196 -2.95 8.16 20.78
C TYR A 196 -4.08 9.10 20.35
N SER A 197 -4.35 10.11 21.15
CA SER A 197 -5.50 11.05 20.98
C SER A 197 -5.38 12.01 19.79
N GLY A 198 -4.43 11.82 18.89
CA GLY A 198 -4.19 12.71 17.76
C GLY A 198 -3.96 11.97 16.44
N TRP A 199 -3.87 12.74 15.36
CA TRP A 199 -3.48 12.23 14.06
C TRP A 199 -1.97 11.96 14.01
N TYR A 200 -1.58 10.79 13.51
CA TYR A 200 -0.18 10.41 13.30
C TYR A 200 0.03 9.82 11.89
N PRO A 201 1.25 9.82 11.35
CA PRO A 201 1.53 9.22 10.05
C PRO A 201 1.16 7.74 10.02
N SER A 202 0.61 7.26 8.92
CA SER A 202 0.48 5.82 8.72
C SER A 202 1.87 5.19 8.46
N LYS A 203 2.00 3.88 8.66
CA LYS A 203 3.24 3.14 8.38
C LYS A 203 3.81 3.43 6.98
N PHE A 204 2.95 3.58 5.99
CA PHE A 204 3.31 3.82 4.59
C PHE A 204 3.09 5.28 4.14
N ASP A 205 3.20 6.27 5.06
CA ASP A 205 3.18 7.70 4.69
C ASP A 205 4.50 8.10 4.01
N ASN A 206 4.70 7.60 2.79
CA ASN A 206 5.85 7.99 1.97
C ASN A 206 5.55 9.33 1.32
N ARG A 207 6.14 10.40 1.83
CA ARG A 207 5.88 11.77 1.41
C ARG A 207 6.16 12.00 -0.07
N HIS A 208 7.27 11.47 -0.57
CA HIS A 208 7.72 11.63 -1.94
C HIS A 208 7.90 10.26 -2.59
N LYS A 209 7.28 10.07 -3.76
CA LYS A 209 7.48 8.90 -4.61
C LYS A 209 7.83 9.38 -6.02
N LEU A 210 8.89 8.82 -6.59
CA LEU A 210 9.36 9.08 -7.94
C LEU A 210 9.52 7.76 -8.68
N ASN A 211 9.01 7.70 -9.89
CA ASN A 211 9.17 6.55 -10.77
C ASN A 211 9.59 7.06 -12.15
N PHE A 212 10.67 6.51 -12.68
CA PHE A 212 11.12 6.76 -14.04
C PHE A 212 11.22 5.45 -14.78
N VAL A 213 10.63 5.39 -15.95
CA VAL A 213 10.73 4.24 -16.84
C VAL A 213 11.19 4.74 -18.21
N TYR A 214 12.23 4.12 -18.72
CA TYR A 214 12.68 4.36 -20.07
C TYR A 214 12.81 3.05 -20.82
N ARG A 215 12.24 2.97 -22.03
CA ARG A 215 12.41 1.85 -22.94
C ARG A 215 12.79 2.37 -24.31
N ARG A 216 13.81 1.75 -24.90
CA ARG A 216 14.22 2.03 -26.28
C ARG A 216 14.22 0.76 -27.12
N LYS A 217 13.50 0.82 -28.24
CA LYS A 217 13.54 -0.19 -29.29
C LYS A 217 14.67 0.14 -30.24
N PHE A 218 15.70 -0.70 -30.32
CA PHE A 218 16.78 -0.56 -31.28
C PHE A 218 16.40 -1.19 -32.62
N SER A 219 15.57 -2.22 -32.59
CA SER A 219 15.01 -2.88 -33.77
C SER A 219 13.72 -3.61 -33.39
N HIS A 220 13.06 -4.21 -34.38
CA HIS A 220 11.93 -5.10 -34.14
C HIS A 220 12.29 -6.34 -33.27
N ARG A 221 13.59 -6.64 -33.14
CA ARG A 221 14.08 -7.81 -32.41
C ARG A 221 14.67 -7.49 -31.05
N MET A 222 15.01 -6.24 -30.77
CA MET A 222 15.73 -5.87 -29.57
C MET A 222 15.22 -4.58 -28.98
N ASP A 223 14.91 -4.60 -27.69
CA ASP A 223 14.67 -3.42 -26.88
C ASP A 223 15.37 -3.53 -25.52
N VAL A 224 15.76 -2.38 -24.99
CA VAL A 224 16.29 -2.23 -23.64
C VAL A 224 15.35 -1.40 -22.81
N TYR A 225 15.34 -1.64 -21.51
CA TYR A 225 14.57 -0.84 -20.55
C TYR A 225 15.36 -0.60 -19.27
N ALA A 226 15.04 0.51 -18.63
CA ALA A 226 15.48 0.86 -17.30
C ALA A 226 14.30 1.41 -16.52
N ALA A 227 14.17 1.00 -15.26
CA ALA A 227 13.15 1.49 -14.35
C ALA A 227 13.83 1.91 -13.04
N TRP A 228 13.64 3.17 -12.65
CA TRP A 228 14.13 3.68 -11.38
C TRP A 228 12.97 4.11 -10.50
N THR A 229 12.99 3.66 -9.27
CA THR A 229 11.99 3.98 -8.26
C THR A 229 12.67 4.59 -7.04
N TYR A 230 12.08 5.65 -6.53
CA TYR A 230 12.42 6.26 -5.25
C TYR A 230 11.15 6.47 -4.43
N ARG A 231 11.22 6.20 -3.13
CA ARG A 231 10.23 6.64 -2.16
C ARG A 231 10.93 7.09 -0.87
N SER A 232 10.42 8.15 -0.25
CA SER A 232 10.83 8.51 1.11
C SER A 232 10.51 7.36 2.07
N GLY A 233 11.26 7.30 3.18
CA GLY A 233 11.17 6.16 4.10
C GLY A 233 9.77 5.93 4.67
N ASP A 234 9.49 4.68 4.95
CA ASP A 234 8.32 4.25 5.71
C ASP A 234 8.46 4.73 7.17
N HIS A 235 7.36 4.78 7.89
CA HIS A 235 7.36 5.06 9.32
C HIS A 235 7.36 3.77 10.14
N ALA A 236 7.98 3.83 11.32
CA ALA A 236 7.97 2.73 12.28
C ALA A 236 7.79 3.25 13.71
N THR A 237 7.30 2.39 14.57
CA THR A 237 7.17 2.68 15.99
C THR A 237 8.36 2.09 16.75
N VAL A 238 9.06 2.92 17.52
CA VAL A 238 10.08 2.48 18.45
C VAL A 238 9.72 2.94 19.85
N PRO A 239 10.13 2.19 20.91
CA PRO A 239 9.93 2.63 22.28
C PRO A 239 10.61 3.98 22.52
N THR A 240 9.96 4.84 23.28
CA THR A 240 10.52 6.12 23.69
C THR A 240 11.34 6.00 24.97
N GLN A 241 10.99 5.02 25.80
CA GLN A 241 11.70 4.70 27.06
C GLN A 241 11.43 3.24 27.43
N TYR A 242 12.24 2.75 28.37
CA TYR A 242 12.06 1.44 29.00
C TYR A 242 11.93 1.64 30.49
N VAL A 243 11.00 0.93 31.10
CA VAL A 243 10.77 0.96 32.58
C VAL A 243 11.13 -0.39 33.11
N GLU A 244 11.91 -0.40 34.21
CA GLU A 244 12.16 -1.62 34.97
C GLU A 244 10.93 -1.95 35.78
N ASN A 245 10.37 -3.14 35.59
CA ASN A 245 9.37 -3.65 36.49
C ASN A 245 10.05 -3.99 37.84
N PRO A 246 9.61 -3.43 38.96
CA PRO A 246 10.19 -3.76 40.25
C PRO A 246 10.01 -5.25 40.53
N CYS A 247 11.12 -5.96 40.74
CA CYS A 247 11.09 -7.34 41.18
C CYS A 247 10.44 -7.42 42.57
N LEU A 248 9.48 -8.32 42.74
CA LEU A 248 8.95 -8.62 44.05
C LEU A 248 10.11 -9.19 44.94
N PRO A 249 10.29 -8.72 46.16
CA PRO A 249 11.30 -9.25 47.05
C PRO A 249 11.14 -10.76 47.23
N GLY A 250 12.21 -11.53 46.95
CA GLY A 250 12.22 -13.00 47.09
C GLY A 250 11.99 -13.77 45.79
N THR A 251 11.80 -13.11 44.64
CA THR A 251 11.77 -13.76 43.33
C THR A 251 13.12 -13.57 42.61
N SER A 252 13.70 -14.64 42.08
CA SER A 252 14.91 -14.60 41.23
C SER A 252 14.62 -14.19 39.77
N GLN A 253 13.52 -13.52 39.53
CA GLN A 253 13.22 -12.98 38.18
C GLN A 253 14.11 -11.76 37.95
N LEU A 254 14.89 -11.85 36.86
CA LEU A 254 15.58 -10.69 36.29
C LEU A 254 14.56 -9.59 36.01
N SER A 255 14.89 -8.35 36.33
CA SER A 255 14.06 -7.19 36.00
C SER A 255 13.79 -7.17 34.50
N ASP A 256 12.56 -7.42 34.11
CA ASP A 256 12.15 -7.29 32.72
C ASP A 256 11.97 -5.81 32.40
N LEU A 257 12.70 -5.35 31.36
CA LEU A 257 12.55 -4.01 30.85
C LEU A 257 11.31 -3.97 29.96
N GLU A 258 10.29 -3.27 30.40
CA GLU A 258 9.06 -3.09 29.63
C GLU A 258 9.16 -1.86 28.73
N PRO A 259 8.98 -2.03 27.40
CA PRO A 259 9.06 -0.92 26.45
C PRO A 259 7.82 -0.01 26.57
N MET A 260 8.03 1.28 26.77
CA MET A 260 6.97 2.28 26.73
C MET A 260 6.97 2.99 25.38
N TYR A 261 5.81 2.99 24.74
CA TYR A 261 5.58 3.61 23.45
C TYR A 261 4.87 4.95 23.62
N GLY A 262 5.37 5.96 22.93
CA GLY A 262 4.71 7.25 22.82
C GLY A 262 3.82 7.29 21.57
N LYS A 263 3.98 8.35 20.76
CA LYS A 263 3.29 8.49 19.47
C LYS A 263 3.63 7.33 18.54
N PRO A 264 2.65 6.61 17.97
CA PRO A 264 2.92 5.58 16.97
C PRO A 264 3.58 6.14 15.71
N ASN A 265 4.35 5.30 15.01
CA ASN A 265 5.08 5.67 13.79
C ASN A 265 5.98 6.89 14.00
N ASN A 266 6.72 6.90 15.09
CA ASN A 266 7.49 8.03 15.62
C ASN A 266 8.85 8.22 14.94
N ILE A 267 9.32 7.25 14.15
CA ILE A 267 10.55 7.38 13.36
C ILE A 267 10.26 7.19 11.88
N THR A 268 11.14 7.76 11.04
CA THR A 268 11.13 7.55 9.59
C THR A 268 12.34 6.71 9.19
N LEU A 269 12.12 5.64 8.47
CA LEU A 269 13.17 4.76 7.96
C LEU A 269 13.93 5.44 6.80
N PRO A 270 15.14 4.96 6.46
CA PRO A 270 15.86 5.42 5.28
C PRO A 270 15.04 5.29 4.00
N ALA A 271 15.24 6.20 3.07
CA ALA A 271 14.56 6.17 1.78
C ALA A 271 14.87 4.89 1.00
N TYR A 272 13.85 4.38 0.32
CA TYR A 272 13.94 3.27 -0.60
C TYR A 272 14.24 3.80 -2.01
N HIS A 273 15.23 3.24 -2.69
CA HIS A 273 15.38 3.45 -4.13
C HIS A 273 16.06 2.27 -4.81
N ARG A 274 15.73 2.08 -6.09
CA ARG A 274 16.19 0.92 -6.87
C ARG A 274 16.23 1.26 -8.34
N LEU A 275 17.23 0.71 -9.03
CA LEU A 275 17.31 0.71 -10.48
C LEU A 275 17.25 -0.73 -11.00
N ASP A 276 16.30 -0.99 -11.88
CA ASP A 276 16.17 -2.24 -12.60
C ASP A 276 16.49 -1.98 -14.09
N VAL A 277 17.25 -2.86 -14.70
CA VAL A 277 17.60 -2.77 -16.12
C VAL A 277 17.39 -4.11 -16.80
N GLY A 278 17.07 -4.07 -18.09
CA GLY A 278 16.91 -5.32 -18.82
C GLY A 278 16.91 -5.13 -20.33
N ILE A 279 17.08 -6.24 -21.01
CA ILE A 279 17.10 -6.34 -22.46
C ILE A 279 16.19 -7.48 -22.92
N ASN A 280 15.41 -7.22 -23.94
CA ASN A 280 14.54 -8.20 -24.60
C ASN A 280 15.07 -8.49 -26.00
N PHE A 281 15.15 -9.77 -26.33
CA PHE A 281 15.40 -10.24 -27.68
C PHE A 281 14.17 -11.00 -28.18
N ARG A 282 13.60 -10.56 -29.30
CA ARG A 282 12.40 -11.16 -29.93
C ARG A 282 12.74 -11.79 -31.26
N ARG A 283 12.18 -12.97 -31.50
CA ARG A 283 12.31 -13.64 -32.79
C ARG A 283 11.01 -14.36 -33.15
N THR A 284 10.43 -14.02 -34.27
CA THR A 284 9.29 -14.75 -34.81
C THR A 284 9.79 -15.95 -35.62
N THR A 285 9.23 -17.11 -35.37
CA THR A 285 9.54 -18.34 -36.10
C THR A 285 8.81 -18.37 -37.43
N LYS A 286 9.23 -19.25 -38.38
CA LYS A 286 8.53 -19.46 -39.66
C LYS A 286 7.07 -19.92 -39.48
N ARG A 287 6.71 -20.49 -38.33
CA ARG A 287 5.36 -20.93 -37.99
C ARG A 287 4.51 -19.84 -37.33
N GLY A 288 5.01 -18.59 -37.20
CA GLY A 288 4.31 -17.48 -36.59
C GLY A 288 4.51 -17.36 -35.07
N PHE A 289 5.17 -18.31 -34.40
CA PHE A 289 5.39 -18.24 -32.98
C PHE A 289 6.42 -17.15 -32.61
N GLU A 290 6.11 -16.35 -31.61
CA GLU A 290 7.04 -15.35 -31.09
C GLU A 290 7.83 -15.91 -29.90
N ARG A 291 9.16 -15.82 -29.97
CA ARG A 291 10.09 -16.19 -28.89
C ARG A 291 10.68 -14.92 -28.31
N ILE A 292 10.62 -14.79 -26.99
CA ILE A 292 11.16 -13.64 -26.27
C ILE A 292 12.14 -14.16 -25.22
N TRP A 293 13.38 -13.70 -25.28
CA TRP A 293 14.39 -13.87 -24.25
C TRP A 293 14.54 -12.54 -23.51
N ASN A 294 14.38 -12.57 -22.20
CA ASN A 294 14.64 -11.43 -21.35
C ASN A 294 15.82 -11.73 -20.44
N VAL A 295 16.78 -10.82 -20.41
CA VAL A 295 17.87 -10.79 -19.44
C VAL A 295 17.72 -9.49 -18.65
N SER A 296 17.65 -9.59 -17.33
CA SER A 296 17.42 -8.41 -16.49
C SER A 296 18.20 -8.48 -15.19
N ILE A 297 18.41 -7.31 -14.61
CA ILE A 297 19.07 -7.14 -13.32
C ILE A 297 18.14 -6.31 -12.45
N TYR A 298 17.64 -6.91 -11.38
CA TYR A 298 16.94 -6.22 -10.32
C TYR A 298 17.96 -5.58 -9.39
N ASN A 299 17.71 -4.33 -8.98
CA ASN A 299 18.57 -3.58 -8.06
C ASN A 299 20.02 -3.49 -8.56
N ALA A 300 20.22 -2.93 -9.76
CA ALA A 300 21.49 -2.93 -10.50
C ALA A 300 22.66 -2.29 -9.73
N TYR A 301 22.42 -1.38 -8.78
CA TYR A 301 23.47 -0.82 -7.93
C TYR A 301 23.50 -1.40 -6.51
N CYS A 302 22.83 -2.58 -6.29
CA CYS A 302 22.94 -3.37 -5.06
C CYS A 302 22.63 -2.61 -3.76
N ARG A 303 21.62 -1.70 -3.76
CA ARG A 303 21.24 -0.99 -2.54
C ARG A 303 20.48 -1.93 -1.60
N MET A 304 20.95 -2.04 -0.37
CA MET A 304 20.24 -2.74 0.71
C MET A 304 19.10 -1.86 1.23
N ASN A 305 17.95 -1.94 0.58
CA ASN A 305 16.76 -1.20 0.98
C ASN A 305 16.18 -1.74 2.28
N PRO A 306 15.73 -0.86 3.21
CA PRO A 306 15.18 -1.31 4.48
C PRO A 306 13.92 -2.14 4.26
N PHE A 307 13.89 -3.31 4.89
CA PHE A 307 12.76 -4.23 4.87
C PHE A 307 12.05 -4.28 6.23
N TYR A 308 12.81 -4.39 7.31
CA TYR A 308 12.29 -4.31 8.67
C TYR A 308 13.31 -3.65 9.60
N THR A 309 12.84 -3.19 10.76
CA THR A 309 13.68 -2.55 11.78
C THR A 309 13.80 -3.48 12.98
N LYS A 310 15.04 -3.75 13.40
CA LYS A 310 15.35 -4.45 14.63
C LYS A 310 15.84 -3.42 15.66
N ILE A 311 15.36 -3.51 16.90
CA ILE A 311 15.88 -2.72 18.00
C ILE A 311 16.96 -3.54 18.70
N GLU A 312 18.16 -3.01 18.78
CA GLU A 312 19.30 -3.63 19.45
C GLU A 312 19.70 -2.78 20.67
N ARG A 313 19.84 -3.42 21.84
CA ARG A 313 20.40 -2.79 23.04
C ARG A 313 21.91 -2.68 22.86
N GLN A 314 22.45 -1.48 23.06
CA GLN A 314 23.88 -1.22 23.02
C GLN A 314 24.53 -1.54 24.37
N VAL A 315 25.86 -1.64 24.38
CA VAL A 315 26.65 -1.93 25.59
C VAL A 315 26.50 -0.83 26.64
N ASP A 316 26.25 0.40 26.23
CA ASP A 316 26.00 1.56 27.10
C ASP A 316 24.57 1.63 27.67
N GLY A 317 23.75 0.60 27.40
CA GLY A 317 22.36 0.56 27.80
C GLY A 317 21.39 1.31 26.88
N SER A 318 21.87 2.05 25.88
CA SER A 318 21.02 2.73 24.90
C SER A 318 20.42 1.74 23.88
N PHE A 319 19.35 2.16 23.21
CA PHE A 319 18.69 1.37 22.17
C PHE A 319 18.91 2.00 20.81
N ARG A 320 19.31 1.18 19.84
CA ARG A 320 19.51 1.59 18.45
C ARG A 320 18.59 0.83 17.51
N GLY A 321 17.82 1.55 16.70
CA GLY A 321 17.09 0.97 15.59
C GLY A 321 18.04 0.66 14.43
N LYS A 322 18.08 -0.61 13.99
CA LYS A 322 18.85 -1.06 12.83
C LYS A 322 17.90 -1.48 11.73
N ALA A 323 17.96 -0.79 10.60
CA ALA A 323 17.23 -1.19 9.41
C ALA A 323 17.94 -2.37 8.74
N ILE A 324 17.23 -3.47 8.55
CA ILE A 324 17.73 -4.66 7.87
C ILE A 324 17.20 -4.63 6.44
N GLY A 325 18.11 -4.68 5.48
CA GLY A 325 17.80 -4.71 4.06
C GLY A 325 17.77 -6.14 3.52
N LEU A 326 16.84 -6.38 2.59
CA LEU A 326 16.76 -7.61 1.81
C LEU A 326 16.87 -7.29 0.31
N PHE A 327 17.09 -8.32 -0.47
CA PHE A 327 17.14 -8.27 -1.93
C PHE A 327 18.28 -7.40 -2.50
N PRO A 328 19.51 -7.92 -2.46
CA PRO A 328 20.66 -7.35 -3.15
C PRO A 328 20.44 -7.38 -4.68
N ILE A 329 21.49 -7.25 -5.45
CA ILE A 329 21.44 -7.44 -6.90
C ILE A 329 20.94 -8.84 -7.24
N ILE A 330 19.92 -8.96 -8.12
CA ILE A 330 19.37 -10.23 -8.57
C ILE A 330 19.36 -10.26 -10.10
N PRO A 331 20.24 -11.01 -10.75
CA PRO A 331 20.14 -11.28 -12.16
C PRO A 331 19.00 -12.25 -12.43
N SER A 332 18.26 -12.03 -13.52
CA SER A 332 17.13 -12.87 -13.92
C SER A 332 17.17 -13.14 -15.41
N PHE A 333 16.76 -14.34 -15.78
CA PHE A 333 16.58 -14.77 -17.15
C PHE A 333 15.18 -15.34 -17.33
N SER A 334 14.47 -14.93 -18.38
CA SER A 334 13.19 -15.54 -18.73
C SER A 334 13.09 -15.82 -20.24
N TYR A 335 12.37 -16.88 -20.55
CA TYR A 335 12.02 -17.25 -21.92
C TYR A 335 10.51 -17.39 -22.04
N THR A 336 9.93 -16.66 -23.00
CA THR A 336 8.49 -16.71 -23.30
C THR A 336 8.28 -17.17 -24.73
N LEU A 337 7.38 -18.12 -24.91
CA LEU A 337 6.93 -18.59 -26.22
C LEU A 337 5.43 -18.28 -26.37
N ASN A 338 5.10 -17.42 -27.33
CA ASN A 338 3.73 -17.11 -27.73
C ASN A 338 3.41 -17.91 -29.00
N PHE A 339 2.38 -18.74 -28.95
CA PHE A 339 1.95 -19.61 -30.04
C PHE A 339 0.51 -19.33 -30.44
#